data_6fffd7e888173d61b2b0dbc20d180eb5
#
_entry.id   6fffd7e888173d61b2b0dbc20d180eb5
#
_cell.length_a   1.000
_cell.length_b   1.000
_cell.length_c   1.000
_cell.angle_alpha   90.00
_cell.angle_beta   90.00
_cell.angle_gamma   90.00
#
_symmetry.space_group_name_H-M   'P 1'
#
loop_
_entity.id
_entity.type
_entity.pdbx_description
1 polymer ?
#
loop_
_entity_poly.entity_id
_entity_poly.type
_entity_poly.pdbx_seq_one_letter_code
_entity_poly.pdbx_strand_id
1 'polypeptide(L)'
;MITRNIHTTVKWMLGAALFTIHYSLFTSCSDFLYDESDQVMYADDSHLNSDADTLWAMAGIMNKMQAIADRTILLGEVRGDLVDLTGNASSHLRQLAFFSVSDSNKYNRPRDYYAIINNCNYFLANADTTLRNNRGEYIFHKEFAAVKAFRAWTYLQLALNYGRVPFITEPILSLADAEKQYDRYDIGQVCRYFIDDIAPYADIEMPSYNTIRSTDSRLFYFPIRLLLGDLYLWSGQYREAAQSYYQYLVTRNGQNSAYPVSTNSVRFARNDTHWSTISDTWSRNAFQSESYTSNAELITMIPGDSIPAEGNYSELRDLFNTNENNEYQESITPSKSLSDLSASQKYCHYTTGGEFVYPPASGLDENKRGDLRLQAVYSSSDNMNIVVNGKRVKNYATISKYATRNVHLYRRSMVYLRLAEALNRAGYPRMAFQILKRGLNNNVIEQQVVPYYPPKDAAFLRSFSFPNTLYVLETTSQQSSENTMGLHAHGCGYAANDTTYVMPDDPTITDSLSRQQYQIEQVEDLIMDEEALELAFEGHRYYDLMRIALRRNDPSYLARRVYQRRGIAEEPTMRSLIQADLTDTRNWYLPLK
;
A
#
# COMPACT_ATOMS: atom_id res chain seq x y z
N MET A 1 -33.39 52.84 -56.30
CA MET A 1 -34.19 52.02 -55.33
C MET A 1 -33.88 50.53 -55.39
N ILE A 2 -33.07 50.05 -56.30
CA ILE A 2 -32.73 48.61 -56.48
C ILE A 2 -31.56 48.15 -55.61
N THR A 3 -30.63 49.03 -55.27
CA THR A 3 -29.42 48.68 -54.47
C THR A 3 -29.65 48.49 -52.95
N ARG A 4 -30.79 48.96 -52.43
CA ARG A 4 -31.11 48.86 -50.98
C ARG A 4 -31.71 47.52 -50.59
N ASN A 5 -32.37 46.81 -51.53
CA ASN A 5 -32.98 45.52 -51.28
C ASN A 5 -31.97 44.36 -51.34
N ILE A 6 -30.91 44.49 -52.15
CA ILE A 6 -29.90 43.44 -52.25
C ILE A 6 -29.11 43.30 -50.93
N HIS A 7 -28.77 44.40 -50.26
CA HIS A 7 -28.06 44.37 -48.97
C HIS A 7 -28.91 43.77 -47.84
N THR A 8 -30.22 43.93 -47.89
CA THR A 8 -31.10 43.34 -46.84
C THR A 8 -31.28 41.85 -47.06
N THR A 9 -31.45 41.42 -48.32
CA THR A 9 -31.59 39.98 -48.67
C THR A 9 -30.28 39.20 -48.39
N VAL A 10 -29.10 39.77 -48.67
CA VAL A 10 -27.83 39.16 -48.38
C VAL A 10 -27.58 39.06 -46.86
N LYS A 11 -27.99 40.05 -46.06
CA LYS A 11 -27.91 39.99 -44.59
C LYS A 11 -28.85 38.91 -44.02
N TRP A 12 -30.03 38.72 -44.56
CA TRP A 12 -30.94 37.66 -44.15
C TRP A 12 -30.43 36.27 -44.56
N MET A 13 -29.83 36.12 -45.74
CA MET A 13 -29.23 34.86 -46.18
C MET A 13 -27.96 34.52 -45.35
N LEU A 14 -27.12 35.51 -45.03
CA LEU A 14 -25.97 35.31 -44.13
C LEU A 14 -26.40 34.99 -42.69
N GLY A 15 -27.46 35.63 -42.19
CA GLY A 15 -28.03 35.31 -40.88
C GLY A 15 -28.63 33.91 -40.84
N ALA A 16 -29.36 33.50 -41.88
CA ALA A 16 -29.92 32.15 -41.98
C ALA A 16 -28.82 31.08 -42.13
N ALA A 17 -27.75 31.36 -42.92
CA ALA A 17 -26.61 30.46 -43.05
C ALA A 17 -25.81 30.31 -41.74
N LEU A 18 -25.62 31.42 -41.00
CA LEU A 18 -24.99 31.39 -39.67
C LEU A 18 -25.85 30.64 -38.63
N PHE A 19 -27.18 30.76 -38.72
CA PHE A 19 -28.09 30.06 -37.81
C PHE A 19 -28.15 28.55 -38.12
N THR A 20 -28.10 28.14 -39.40
CA THR A 20 -28.02 26.74 -39.79
C THR A 20 -26.65 26.11 -39.40
N ILE A 21 -25.54 26.85 -39.54
CA ILE A 21 -24.22 26.39 -39.11
C ILE A 21 -24.17 26.26 -37.58
N HIS A 22 -24.76 27.20 -36.83
CA HIS A 22 -24.88 27.07 -35.38
C HIS A 22 -25.74 25.89 -34.95
N TYR A 23 -26.86 25.65 -35.63
CA TYR A 23 -27.73 24.52 -35.32
C TYR A 23 -27.11 23.18 -35.65
N SER A 24 -26.34 23.07 -36.74
CA SER A 24 -25.62 21.85 -37.11
C SER A 24 -24.44 21.56 -36.17
N LEU A 25 -23.83 22.59 -35.53
CA LEU A 25 -22.81 22.41 -34.53
C LEU A 25 -23.36 21.89 -33.18
N PHE A 26 -24.60 22.21 -32.86
CA PHE A 26 -25.26 21.68 -31.64
C PHE A 26 -25.84 20.28 -31.80
N THR A 27 -26.21 19.88 -33.02
CA THR A 27 -26.73 18.51 -33.31
C THR A 27 -25.59 17.52 -33.55
N SER A 28 -24.40 17.99 -33.97
CA SER A 28 -23.21 17.14 -34.13
C SER A 28 -22.55 16.74 -32.80
N CYS A 29 -22.81 17.48 -31.72
CA CYS A 29 -22.25 17.13 -30.41
C CYS A 29 -23.03 16.02 -29.67
N SER A 30 -24.29 15.75 -30.05
CA SER A 30 -25.04 14.66 -29.45
C SER A 30 -24.55 13.29 -29.92
N ASP A 31 -24.24 13.15 -31.22
CA ASP A 31 -23.76 11.87 -31.76
C ASP A 31 -22.33 11.53 -31.24
N PHE A 32 -21.48 12.55 -31.02
CA PHE A 32 -20.15 12.34 -30.43
C PHE A 32 -20.20 11.98 -28.92
N LEU A 33 -21.25 12.37 -28.21
CA LEU A 33 -21.49 12.01 -26.82
C LEU A 33 -22.21 10.65 -26.67
N TYR A 34 -22.78 10.15 -27.74
CA TYR A 34 -23.48 8.87 -27.85
C TYR A 34 -22.77 7.89 -28.78
N ASP A 35 -21.55 8.17 -29.22
CA ASP A 35 -20.73 7.16 -29.87
C ASP A 35 -20.50 6.04 -28.85
N GLU A 36 -21.25 4.98 -29.04
CA GLU A 36 -21.17 3.76 -28.26
C GLU A 36 -19.72 3.28 -28.42
N SER A 37 -18.95 3.39 -27.37
CA SER A 37 -17.58 2.92 -27.36
C SER A 37 -17.59 1.45 -27.75
N ASP A 38 -16.90 1.06 -28.82
CA ASP A 38 -16.67 -0.34 -29.20
C ASP A 38 -16.01 -1.16 -28.07
N GLN A 39 -15.66 -0.50 -26.96
CA GLN A 39 -15.11 -1.09 -25.74
C GLN A 39 -16.16 -1.30 -24.62
N VAL A 40 -17.41 -0.94 -24.82
CA VAL A 40 -18.51 -1.17 -23.87
C VAL A 40 -19.33 -2.36 -24.37
N MET A 41 -19.21 -3.49 -23.67
CA MET A 41 -20.14 -4.60 -23.87
C MET A 41 -21.51 -4.22 -23.34
N TYR A 42 -22.56 -4.29 -24.19
CA TYR A 42 -23.94 -4.05 -23.77
C TYR A 42 -24.41 -5.19 -22.85
N ALA A 43 -25.27 -4.84 -21.88
CA ALA A 43 -25.80 -5.79 -20.91
C ALA A 43 -26.63 -6.93 -21.56
N ASP A 44 -27.20 -6.67 -22.73
CA ASP A 44 -28.01 -7.65 -23.45
C ASP A 44 -27.18 -8.66 -24.26
N ASP A 45 -25.89 -8.35 -24.53
CA ASP A 45 -24.92 -9.24 -25.17
C ASP A 45 -23.95 -9.83 -24.14
N SER A 46 -24.47 -10.53 -23.16
CA SER A 46 -23.67 -11.18 -22.13
C SER A 46 -22.79 -12.27 -22.76
N HIS A 47 -21.53 -11.95 -23.03
CA HIS A 47 -20.53 -12.88 -23.58
C HIS A 47 -19.71 -13.62 -22.50
N LEU A 48 -20.18 -13.65 -21.24
CA LEU A 48 -19.50 -14.37 -20.15
C LEU A 48 -19.83 -15.87 -20.20
N ASN A 49 -19.56 -16.51 -21.35
CA ASN A 49 -19.90 -17.90 -21.61
C ASN A 49 -18.79 -18.71 -22.27
N SER A 50 -17.57 -18.15 -22.40
CA SER A 50 -16.42 -18.83 -22.98
C SER A 50 -15.12 -18.55 -22.24
N ASP A 51 -14.09 -19.38 -22.44
CA ASP A 51 -12.74 -19.20 -21.87
C ASP A 51 -12.12 -17.84 -22.28
N ALA A 52 -12.43 -17.33 -23.47
CA ALA A 52 -11.89 -16.06 -23.94
C ALA A 52 -12.45 -14.86 -23.17
N ASP A 53 -13.69 -14.95 -22.68
CA ASP A 53 -14.38 -13.86 -21.99
C ASP A 53 -13.77 -13.60 -20.60
N THR A 54 -13.12 -14.61 -19.99
CA THR A 54 -12.42 -14.45 -18.72
C THR A 54 -11.35 -13.39 -18.82
N LEU A 55 -10.50 -13.47 -19.85
CA LEU A 55 -9.40 -12.53 -20.04
C LEU A 55 -9.88 -11.10 -20.25
N TRP A 56 -10.91 -10.91 -21.11
CA TRP A 56 -11.41 -9.57 -21.41
C TRP A 56 -12.09 -8.92 -20.22
N ALA A 57 -12.90 -9.68 -19.48
CA ALA A 57 -13.54 -9.19 -18.28
C ALA A 57 -12.52 -8.80 -17.20
N MET A 58 -11.49 -9.63 -16.97
CA MET A 58 -10.42 -9.33 -16.04
C MET A 58 -9.60 -8.12 -16.47
N ALA A 59 -9.27 -8.00 -17.77
CA ALA A 59 -8.56 -6.84 -18.31
C ALA A 59 -9.34 -5.54 -18.11
N GLY A 60 -10.68 -5.57 -18.28
CA GLY A 60 -11.56 -4.44 -18.02
C GLY A 60 -11.50 -3.96 -16.56
N ILE A 61 -11.56 -4.87 -15.59
CA ILE A 61 -11.43 -4.54 -14.18
C ILE A 61 -10.04 -3.98 -13.88
N MET A 62 -8.96 -4.63 -14.36
CA MET A 62 -7.58 -4.18 -14.15
C MET A 62 -7.33 -2.78 -14.73
N ASN A 63 -7.90 -2.45 -15.88
CA ASN A 63 -7.81 -1.11 -16.46
C ASN A 63 -8.43 -0.06 -15.52
N LYS A 64 -9.56 -0.36 -14.88
CA LYS A 64 -10.13 0.54 -13.87
C LYS A 64 -9.28 0.61 -12.60
N MET A 65 -8.61 -0.48 -12.21
CA MET A 65 -7.65 -0.46 -11.10
C MET A 65 -6.46 0.47 -11.35
N GLN A 66 -5.95 0.54 -12.58
CA GLN A 66 -4.89 1.49 -12.95
C GLN A 66 -5.28 2.94 -12.70
N ALA A 67 -6.56 3.30 -12.90
CA ALA A 67 -7.04 4.67 -12.67
C ALA A 67 -6.93 5.14 -11.19
N ILE A 68 -6.84 4.21 -10.24
CA ILE A 68 -6.69 4.53 -8.81
C ILE A 68 -5.28 4.23 -8.27
N ALA A 69 -4.37 3.71 -9.08
CA ALA A 69 -3.08 3.21 -8.64
C ALA A 69 -2.29 4.22 -7.79
N ASP A 70 -2.08 5.43 -8.27
CA ASP A 70 -1.33 6.46 -7.55
C ASP A 70 -1.99 6.84 -6.23
N ARG A 71 -3.33 6.80 -6.17
CA ARG A 71 -4.08 7.12 -4.95
C ARG A 71 -3.87 6.10 -3.84
N THR A 72 -3.57 4.84 -4.18
CA THR A 72 -3.28 3.81 -3.20
C THR A 72 -2.05 4.16 -2.36
N ILE A 73 -1.11 4.88 -2.95
CA ILE A 73 0.11 5.35 -2.28
C ILE A 73 -0.10 6.75 -1.70
N LEU A 74 -0.50 7.70 -2.53
CA LEU A 74 -0.53 9.12 -2.15
C LEU A 74 -1.49 9.42 -1.00
N LEU A 75 -2.67 8.78 -0.97
CA LEU A 75 -3.64 8.99 0.10
C LEU A 75 -3.18 8.41 1.44
N GLY A 76 -2.36 7.39 1.43
CA GLY A 76 -1.80 6.78 2.64
C GLY A 76 -0.49 7.42 3.11
N GLU A 77 0.33 7.96 2.21
CA GLU A 77 1.61 8.58 2.58
C GLU A 77 1.49 10.08 2.85
N VAL A 78 0.89 10.84 1.92
CA VAL A 78 0.89 12.30 2.00
C VAL A 78 0.09 12.84 3.19
N ARG A 79 -0.91 12.10 3.66
CA ARG A 79 -1.66 12.42 4.88
C ARG A 79 -0.99 11.92 6.17
N GLY A 80 0.01 11.03 6.07
CA GLY A 80 0.79 10.50 7.19
C GLY A 80 1.87 11.44 7.70
N ASP A 81 2.84 10.87 8.40
CA ASP A 81 3.96 11.58 9.03
C ASP A 81 5.33 11.23 8.44
N LEU A 82 5.42 10.29 7.46
CA LEU A 82 6.70 9.82 6.92
C LEU A 82 7.22 10.62 5.74
N VAL A 83 6.37 11.42 5.10
CA VAL A 83 6.76 12.28 3.96
C VAL A 83 6.40 13.73 4.20
N ASP A 84 7.15 14.63 3.57
CA ASP A 84 6.83 16.05 3.48
C ASP A 84 6.86 16.49 2.01
N LEU A 85 6.36 17.68 1.75
CA LEU A 85 6.26 18.24 0.41
C LEU A 85 7.37 19.26 0.15
N THR A 86 7.97 19.16 -1.02
CA THR A 86 8.92 20.16 -1.52
C THR A 86 8.22 21.43 -2.05
N GLY A 87 9.01 22.41 -2.43
CA GLY A 87 8.52 23.62 -3.11
C GLY A 87 7.78 23.34 -4.42
N ASN A 88 8.08 22.21 -5.06
CA ASN A 88 7.52 21.81 -6.36
C ASN A 88 6.18 21.06 -6.28
N ALA A 89 5.75 20.70 -5.08
CA ALA A 89 4.49 20.00 -4.91
C ALA A 89 3.30 20.80 -5.45
N SER A 90 2.43 20.13 -6.19
CA SER A 90 1.21 20.72 -6.74
C SER A 90 0.24 21.15 -5.64
N SER A 91 -0.70 22.05 -6.00
CA SER A 91 -1.78 22.44 -5.09
C SER A 91 -2.62 21.24 -4.64
N HIS A 92 -2.81 20.24 -5.48
CA HIS A 92 -3.55 19.02 -5.16
C HIS A 92 -2.85 18.20 -4.06
N LEU A 93 -1.53 18.04 -4.12
CA LEU A 93 -0.74 17.38 -3.08
C LEU A 93 -0.75 18.19 -1.77
N ARG A 94 -0.64 19.53 -1.86
CA ARG A 94 -0.72 20.40 -0.67
C ARG A 94 -2.06 20.29 0.03
N GLN A 95 -3.16 20.23 -0.74
CA GLN A 95 -4.49 20.03 -0.16
C GLN A 95 -4.59 18.69 0.58
N LEU A 96 -4.00 17.61 0.06
CA LEU A 96 -3.93 16.33 0.78
C LEU A 96 -3.12 16.44 2.07
N ALA A 97 -1.90 16.98 1.98
CA ALA A 97 -0.99 17.08 3.12
C ALA A 97 -1.52 17.95 4.26
N PHE A 98 -2.34 18.96 3.93
CA PHE A 98 -2.89 19.91 4.89
C PHE A 98 -4.39 19.70 5.16
N PHE A 99 -4.96 18.58 4.76
CA PHE A 99 -6.36 18.21 5.04
C PHE A 99 -7.38 19.26 4.60
N SER A 100 -7.11 19.95 3.49
CA SER A 100 -7.97 20.99 2.91
C SER A 100 -8.46 20.63 1.52
N VAL A 101 -8.82 19.36 1.33
CA VAL A 101 -9.13 18.76 0.03
C VAL A 101 -10.43 19.33 -0.54
N SER A 102 -10.35 19.92 -1.73
CA SER A 102 -11.51 20.43 -2.47
C SER A 102 -12.13 19.34 -3.36
N ASP A 103 -13.36 19.55 -3.79
CA ASP A 103 -14.06 18.65 -4.71
C ASP A 103 -13.35 18.51 -6.07
N SER A 104 -12.64 19.56 -6.50
CA SER A 104 -11.87 19.58 -7.75
C SER A 104 -10.47 18.95 -7.63
N ASN A 105 -10.11 18.44 -6.45
CA ASN A 105 -8.82 17.80 -6.27
C ASN A 105 -8.74 16.52 -7.12
N LYS A 106 -7.69 16.39 -7.95
CA LYS A 106 -7.55 15.24 -8.87
C LYS A 106 -7.44 13.90 -8.17
N TYR A 107 -7.09 13.87 -6.89
CA TYR A 107 -7.01 12.65 -6.07
C TYR A 107 -8.32 12.35 -5.32
N ASN A 108 -9.25 13.31 -5.24
CA ASN A 108 -10.57 13.11 -4.63
C ASN A 108 -11.60 12.72 -5.70
N ARG A 109 -11.58 11.45 -6.12
CA ARG A 109 -12.43 10.93 -7.19
C ARG A 109 -13.08 9.60 -6.79
N PRO A 110 -14.11 9.62 -5.92
CA PRO A 110 -14.78 8.39 -5.47
C PRO A 110 -15.42 7.60 -6.61
N ARG A 111 -15.85 8.28 -7.69
CA ARG A 111 -16.44 7.65 -8.89
C ARG A 111 -15.55 6.55 -9.50
N ASP A 112 -14.20 6.69 -9.42
CA ASP A 112 -13.29 5.73 -10.03
C ASP A 112 -13.28 4.40 -9.25
N TYR A 113 -13.48 4.45 -7.93
CA TYR A 113 -13.68 3.25 -7.11
C TYR A 113 -15.01 2.58 -7.44
N TYR A 114 -16.09 3.36 -7.60
CA TYR A 114 -17.40 2.82 -8.00
C TYR A 114 -17.39 2.27 -9.42
N ALA A 115 -16.56 2.78 -10.32
CA ALA A 115 -16.38 2.18 -11.64
C ALA A 115 -15.77 0.76 -11.55
N ILE A 116 -14.81 0.53 -10.65
CA ILE A 116 -14.28 -0.82 -10.39
C ILE A 116 -15.37 -1.71 -9.79
N ILE A 117 -16.06 -1.23 -8.75
CA ILE A 117 -17.13 -1.95 -8.07
C ILE A 117 -18.23 -2.35 -9.06
N ASN A 118 -18.65 -1.44 -9.94
CA ASN A 118 -19.70 -1.71 -10.92
C ASN A 118 -19.27 -2.79 -11.94
N ASN A 119 -18.03 -2.75 -12.42
CA ASN A 119 -17.50 -3.80 -13.29
C ASN A 119 -17.46 -5.16 -12.56
N CYS A 120 -17.06 -5.16 -11.28
CA CYS A 120 -17.10 -6.38 -10.46
C CYS A 120 -18.54 -6.89 -10.29
N ASN A 121 -19.48 -6.01 -9.95
CA ASN A 121 -20.89 -6.37 -9.80
C ASN A 121 -21.46 -6.93 -11.10
N TYR A 122 -21.16 -6.31 -12.24
CA TYR A 122 -21.59 -6.81 -13.54
C TYR A 122 -21.07 -8.22 -13.81
N PHE A 123 -19.79 -8.45 -13.61
CA PHE A 123 -19.19 -9.78 -13.78
C PHE A 123 -19.85 -10.82 -12.87
N LEU A 124 -19.99 -10.50 -11.59
CA LEU A 124 -20.54 -11.43 -10.59
C LEU A 124 -22.02 -11.77 -10.86
N ALA A 125 -22.77 -10.85 -11.45
CA ALA A 125 -24.17 -11.06 -11.80
C ALA A 125 -24.37 -11.90 -13.09
N ASN A 126 -23.40 -11.87 -14.02
CA ASN A 126 -23.55 -12.45 -15.35
C ASN A 126 -22.65 -13.67 -15.62
N ALA A 127 -21.63 -13.93 -14.80
CA ALA A 127 -20.75 -15.08 -14.98
C ALA A 127 -21.46 -16.39 -14.63
N ASP A 128 -21.53 -17.33 -15.58
CA ASP A 128 -22.05 -18.67 -15.32
C ASP A 128 -20.99 -19.53 -14.64
N THR A 129 -21.10 -19.63 -13.32
CA THR A 129 -20.18 -20.42 -12.47
C THR A 129 -20.31 -21.93 -12.64
N THR A 130 -21.31 -22.41 -13.41
CA THR A 130 -21.53 -23.85 -13.66
C THR A 130 -20.84 -24.35 -14.90
N LEU A 131 -20.41 -23.45 -15.80
CA LEU A 131 -19.71 -23.79 -17.04
C LEU A 131 -18.40 -24.52 -16.78
N ARG A 132 -18.18 -25.56 -17.58
CA ARG A 132 -16.96 -26.38 -17.52
C ARG A 132 -16.28 -26.47 -18.87
N ASN A 133 -14.96 -26.50 -18.85
CA ASN A 133 -14.17 -26.78 -20.05
C ASN A 133 -14.20 -28.28 -20.41
N ASN A 134 -13.56 -28.66 -21.51
CA ASN A 134 -13.47 -30.04 -21.99
C ASN A 134 -12.74 -31.00 -21.01
N ARG A 135 -12.07 -30.47 -19.99
CA ARG A 135 -11.41 -31.24 -18.92
C ARG A 135 -12.29 -31.39 -17.68
N GLY A 136 -13.49 -30.82 -17.69
CA GLY A 136 -14.42 -30.81 -16.56
C GLY A 136 -14.10 -29.77 -15.48
N GLU A 137 -13.16 -28.85 -15.72
CA GLU A 137 -12.80 -27.77 -14.80
C GLU A 137 -13.76 -26.60 -14.97
N TYR A 138 -14.12 -25.92 -13.88
CA TYR A 138 -14.94 -24.72 -13.93
C TYR A 138 -14.19 -23.56 -14.59
N ILE A 139 -14.81 -22.95 -15.60
CA ILE A 139 -14.20 -21.90 -16.41
C ILE A 139 -13.99 -20.61 -15.60
N PHE A 140 -15.01 -20.16 -14.88
CA PHE A 140 -15.02 -18.87 -14.19
C PHE A 140 -14.66 -18.94 -12.70
N HIS A 141 -14.32 -20.10 -12.16
CA HIS A 141 -14.18 -20.25 -10.71
C HIS A 141 -13.07 -19.39 -10.10
N LYS A 142 -11.90 -19.34 -10.76
CA LYS A 142 -10.76 -18.54 -10.31
C LYS A 142 -11.03 -17.04 -10.51
N GLU A 143 -11.58 -16.68 -11.64
CA GLU A 143 -11.94 -15.31 -11.98
C GLU A 143 -13.05 -14.78 -11.06
N PHE A 144 -14.07 -15.58 -10.79
CA PHE A 144 -15.15 -15.23 -9.88
C PHE A 144 -14.62 -14.92 -8.47
N ALA A 145 -13.72 -15.77 -7.96
CA ALA A 145 -13.04 -15.55 -6.69
C ALA A 145 -12.18 -14.27 -6.70
N ALA A 146 -11.43 -14.04 -7.80
CA ALA A 146 -10.59 -12.86 -7.95
C ALA A 146 -11.42 -11.56 -8.05
N VAL A 147 -12.55 -11.59 -8.76
CA VAL A 147 -13.44 -10.42 -8.89
C VAL A 147 -14.08 -10.08 -7.53
N LYS A 148 -14.47 -11.07 -6.74
CA LYS A 148 -14.89 -10.85 -5.34
C LYS A 148 -13.79 -10.19 -4.52
N ALA A 149 -12.53 -10.63 -4.67
CA ALA A 149 -11.40 -10.01 -3.99
C ALA A 149 -11.15 -8.57 -4.46
N PHE A 150 -11.22 -8.27 -5.76
CA PHE A 150 -11.15 -6.89 -6.28
C PHE A 150 -12.24 -6.00 -5.68
N ARG A 151 -13.48 -6.48 -5.64
CA ARG A 151 -14.60 -5.73 -5.05
C ARG A 151 -14.38 -5.46 -3.57
N ALA A 152 -14.00 -6.48 -2.80
CA ALA A 152 -13.74 -6.37 -1.36
C ALA A 152 -12.61 -5.38 -1.05
N TRP A 153 -11.49 -5.50 -1.76
CA TRP A 153 -10.36 -4.58 -1.61
C TRP A 153 -10.73 -3.15 -1.98
N THR A 154 -11.48 -2.96 -3.08
CA THR A 154 -11.90 -1.63 -3.53
C THR A 154 -12.82 -0.95 -2.52
N TYR A 155 -13.76 -1.70 -1.93
CA TYR A 155 -14.61 -1.17 -0.85
C TYR A 155 -13.81 -0.86 0.42
N LEU A 156 -12.82 -1.68 0.78
CA LEU A 156 -11.92 -1.39 1.88
C LEU A 156 -11.20 -0.06 1.66
N GLN A 157 -10.60 0.15 0.48
CA GLN A 157 -9.95 1.41 0.12
C GLN A 157 -10.93 2.59 0.15
N LEU A 158 -12.13 2.41 -0.37
CA LEU A 158 -13.17 3.43 -0.38
C LEU A 158 -13.56 3.85 1.04
N ALA A 159 -13.82 2.88 1.93
CA ALA A 159 -14.18 3.15 3.32
C ALA A 159 -13.04 3.80 4.11
N LEU A 160 -11.79 3.38 3.88
CA LEU A 160 -10.60 3.99 4.49
C LEU A 160 -10.43 5.47 4.12
N ASN A 161 -10.80 5.83 2.89
CA ASN A 161 -10.62 7.20 2.41
C ASN A 161 -11.83 8.10 2.65
N TYR A 162 -13.05 7.56 2.63
CA TYR A 162 -14.28 8.34 2.66
C TYR A 162 -15.18 8.06 3.88
N GLY A 163 -14.80 7.13 4.74
CA GLY A 163 -15.56 6.78 5.94
C GLY A 163 -16.82 5.99 5.63
N ARG A 164 -17.99 6.63 5.71
CA ARG A 164 -19.27 5.98 5.38
C ARG A 164 -19.62 6.16 3.92
N VAL A 165 -19.72 5.06 3.19
CA VAL A 165 -19.84 5.03 1.73
C VAL A 165 -21.11 4.29 1.27
N PRO A 166 -21.79 4.71 0.19
CA PRO A 166 -22.87 3.95 -0.41
C PRO A 166 -22.44 2.51 -0.71
N PHE A 167 -23.23 1.55 -0.25
CA PHE A 167 -22.93 0.13 -0.41
C PHE A 167 -23.80 -0.50 -1.48
N ILE A 168 -23.16 -0.89 -2.61
CA ILE A 168 -23.82 -1.30 -3.84
C ILE A 168 -23.22 -2.64 -4.28
N THR A 169 -24.05 -3.68 -4.32
CA THR A 169 -23.65 -5.04 -4.70
C THR A 169 -24.24 -5.51 -6.02
N GLU A 170 -25.17 -4.76 -6.56
CA GLU A 170 -25.79 -5.00 -7.85
C GLU A 170 -25.20 -4.09 -8.94
N PRO A 171 -25.16 -4.50 -10.20
CA PRO A 171 -24.68 -3.65 -11.28
C PRO A 171 -25.61 -2.45 -11.50
N ILE A 172 -25.03 -1.27 -11.64
CA ILE A 172 -25.73 -0.04 -12.05
C ILE A 172 -25.66 0.03 -13.57
N LEU A 173 -26.80 -0.19 -14.22
CA LEU A 173 -26.90 -0.25 -15.69
C LEU A 173 -27.79 0.87 -16.28
N SER A 174 -28.51 1.59 -15.41
CA SER A 174 -29.41 2.66 -15.84
C SER A 174 -29.26 3.91 -14.97
N LEU A 175 -29.69 5.05 -15.47
CA LEU A 175 -29.75 6.29 -14.68
C LEU A 175 -30.66 6.12 -13.45
N ALA A 176 -31.77 5.38 -13.60
CA ALA A 176 -32.68 5.10 -12.48
C ALA A 176 -31.99 4.30 -11.35
N ASP A 177 -31.08 3.38 -11.69
CA ASP A 177 -30.28 2.68 -10.70
C ASP A 177 -29.28 3.63 -10.01
N ALA A 178 -28.66 4.52 -10.77
CA ALA A 178 -27.71 5.50 -10.23
C ALA A 178 -28.36 6.53 -9.29
N GLU A 179 -29.65 6.82 -9.47
CA GLU A 179 -30.41 7.76 -8.64
C GLU A 179 -31.01 7.12 -7.37
N LYS A 180 -30.91 5.80 -7.21
CA LYS A 180 -31.39 5.10 -6.00
C LYS A 180 -30.65 5.56 -4.75
N GLN A 181 -31.37 5.59 -3.65
CA GLN A 181 -30.78 5.76 -2.33
C GLN A 181 -30.21 4.43 -1.85
N TYR A 182 -28.89 4.39 -1.63
CA TYR A 182 -28.20 3.21 -1.10
C TYR A 182 -27.82 3.40 0.37
N ASP A 183 -27.88 2.35 1.14
CA ASP A 183 -27.38 2.33 2.51
C ASP A 183 -25.89 2.66 2.53
N ARG A 184 -25.47 3.38 3.57
CA ARG A 184 -24.07 3.74 3.75
C ARG A 184 -23.43 2.87 4.82
N TYR A 185 -22.38 2.15 4.43
CA TYR A 185 -21.59 1.30 5.32
C TYR A 185 -20.32 2.02 5.80
N ASP A 186 -20.02 1.87 7.07
CA ASP A 186 -18.70 2.20 7.63
C ASP A 186 -17.72 1.03 7.42
N ILE A 187 -16.45 1.26 7.81
CA ILE A 187 -15.39 0.27 7.61
C ILE A 187 -15.69 -1.07 8.31
N GLY A 188 -16.29 -1.05 9.51
CA GLY A 188 -16.63 -2.27 10.23
C GLY A 188 -17.75 -3.06 9.54
N GLN A 189 -18.74 -2.37 8.96
CA GLN A 189 -19.82 -3.00 8.19
C GLN A 189 -19.28 -3.57 6.87
N VAL A 190 -18.44 -2.81 6.16
CA VAL A 190 -17.75 -3.26 4.93
C VAL A 190 -16.93 -4.53 5.21
N CYS A 191 -16.10 -4.52 6.24
CA CYS A 191 -15.27 -5.67 6.58
C CYS A 191 -16.09 -6.92 6.90
N ARG A 192 -17.12 -6.80 7.74
CA ARG A 192 -17.99 -7.96 8.09
C ARG A 192 -18.67 -8.55 6.87
N TYR A 193 -19.22 -7.72 5.99
CA TYR A 193 -19.85 -8.22 4.76
C TYR A 193 -18.86 -9.00 3.89
N PHE A 194 -17.67 -8.41 3.65
CA PHE A 194 -16.71 -9.05 2.73
C PHE A 194 -15.96 -10.23 3.35
N ILE A 195 -15.86 -10.33 4.67
CA ILE A 195 -15.39 -11.56 5.32
C ILE A 195 -16.29 -12.73 4.91
N ASP A 196 -17.59 -12.58 5.05
CA ASP A 196 -18.55 -13.64 4.69
C ASP A 196 -18.59 -13.90 3.17
N ASP A 197 -18.44 -12.84 2.35
CA ASP A 197 -18.52 -12.92 0.90
C ASP A 197 -17.31 -13.64 0.27
N ILE A 198 -16.08 -13.46 0.81
CA ILE A 198 -14.86 -14.01 0.21
C ILE A 198 -14.27 -15.20 0.95
N ALA A 199 -14.63 -15.46 2.21
CA ALA A 199 -14.08 -16.59 2.97
C ALA A 199 -14.29 -17.96 2.30
N PRO A 200 -15.43 -18.25 1.64
CA PRO A 200 -15.62 -19.52 0.92
C PRO A 200 -14.61 -19.75 -0.22
N TYR A 201 -13.95 -18.70 -0.69
CA TYR A 201 -13.00 -18.72 -1.81
C TYR A 201 -11.54 -18.68 -1.36
N ALA A 202 -11.27 -18.76 -0.06
CA ALA A 202 -9.92 -18.57 0.51
C ALA A 202 -8.85 -19.51 -0.06
N ASP A 203 -9.25 -20.70 -0.50
CA ASP A 203 -8.36 -21.73 -1.06
C ASP A 203 -8.36 -21.80 -2.59
N ILE A 204 -9.10 -20.92 -3.26
CA ILE A 204 -9.13 -20.88 -4.70
C ILE A 204 -7.84 -20.22 -5.20
N GLU A 205 -7.19 -20.89 -6.15
CA GLU A 205 -6.00 -20.35 -6.81
C GLU A 205 -6.32 -19.07 -7.60
N MET A 206 -5.37 -18.14 -7.61
CA MET A 206 -5.47 -16.94 -8.43
C MET A 206 -5.49 -17.31 -9.92
N PRO A 207 -6.20 -16.54 -10.77
CA PRO A 207 -6.10 -16.69 -12.22
C PRO A 207 -4.67 -16.51 -12.71
N SER A 208 -4.34 -17.17 -13.82
CA SER A 208 -3.03 -17.03 -14.47
C SER A 208 -3.19 -17.00 -15.97
N TYR A 209 -2.79 -15.90 -16.57
CA TYR A 209 -2.75 -15.68 -18.02
C TYR A 209 -1.31 -15.63 -18.53
N ASN A 210 -0.41 -16.35 -17.86
CA ASN A 210 1.02 -16.34 -18.13
C ASN A 210 1.62 -14.92 -18.01
N THR A 211 2.48 -14.53 -18.93
CA THR A 211 3.19 -13.26 -18.92
C THR A 211 2.47 -12.20 -19.75
N ILE A 212 2.12 -11.09 -19.13
CA ILE A 212 1.56 -9.90 -19.77
C ILE A 212 2.59 -8.77 -19.64
N ARG A 213 3.06 -8.21 -20.76
CA ARG A 213 4.10 -7.17 -20.79
C ARG A 213 5.33 -7.52 -19.92
N SER A 214 5.84 -8.74 -20.06
CA SER A 214 6.99 -9.29 -19.32
C SER A 214 6.75 -9.54 -17.83
N THR A 215 5.56 -9.36 -17.32
CA THR A 215 5.19 -9.58 -15.93
C THR A 215 4.26 -10.79 -15.80
N ASP A 216 4.48 -11.63 -14.81
CA ASP A 216 3.56 -12.73 -14.49
C ASP A 216 2.22 -12.18 -14.02
N SER A 217 1.14 -12.55 -14.71
CA SER A 217 -0.20 -12.01 -14.44
C SER A 217 -0.74 -12.31 -13.05
N ARG A 218 -0.19 -13.32 -12.36
CA ARG A 218 -0.56 -13.61 -10.96
C ARG A 218 -0.24 -12.47 -10.00
N LEU A 219 0.73 -11.63 -10.34
CA LEU A 219 1.04 -10.42 -9.55
C LEU A 219 -0.04 -9.33 -9.62
N PHE A 220 -1.03 -9.47 -10.47
CA PHE A 220 -2.11 -8.49 -10.60
C PHE A 220 -3.33 -8.80 -9.73
N TYR A 221 -3.32 -9.90 -8.98
CA TYR A 221 -4.44 -10.37 -8.19
C TYR A 221 -4.16 -10.28 -6.69
N PHE A 222 -5.23 -10.20 -5.91
CA PHE A 222 -5.17 -10.23 -4.45
C PHE A 222 -5.34 -11.66 -3.93
N PRO A 223 -4.35 -12.19 -3.20
CA PRO A 223 -4.57 -13.46 -2.48
C PRO A 223 -5.68 -13.30 -1.44
N ILE A 224 -6.72 -14.12 -1.54
CA ILE A 224 -7.92 -13.97 -0.69
C ILE A 224 -7.60 -14.12 0.79
N ARG A 225 -6.71 -15.05 1.17
CA ARG A 225 -6.29 -15.22 2.56
C ARG A 225 -5.60 -13.97 3.12
N LEU A 226 -4.81 -13.27 2.30
CA LEU A 226 -4.18 -12.02 2.69
C LEU A 226 -5.22 -10.92 2.91
N LEU A 227 -6.15 -10.79 1.98
CA LEU A 227 -7.24 -9.81 2.08
C LEU A 227 -8.18 -10.09 3.25
N LEU A 228 -8.50 -11.35 3.52
CA LEU A 228 -9.24 -11.76 4.74
C LEU A 228 -8.50 -11.32 6.00
N GLY A 229 -7.18 -11.48 6.04
CA GLY A 229 -6.36 -10.98 7.14
C GLY A 229 -6.57 -9.50 7.39
N ASP A 230 -6.57 -8.68 6.33
CA ASP A 230 -6.82 -7.23 6.43
C ASP A 230 -8.25 -6.92 6.92
N LEU A 231 -9.25 -7.60 6.38
CA LEU A 231 -10.64 -7.41 6.79
C LEU A 231 -10.87 -7.81 8.26
N TYR A 232 -10.28 -8.92 8.70
CA TYR A 232 -10.31 -9.36 10.10
C TYR A 232 -9.58 -8.34 11.01
N LEU A 233 -8.42 -7.84 10.58
CA LEU A 233 -7.65 -6.85 11.34
C LEU A 233 -8.44 -5.56 11.56
N TRP A 234 -9.09 -5.05 10.52
CA TRP A 234 -9.93 -3.84 10.58
C TRP A 234 -11.25 -4.05 11.33
N SER A 235 -11.77 -5.26 11.36
CA SER A 235 -13.00 -5.58 12.12
C SER A 235 -12.73 -5.98 13.58
N GLY A 236 -11.46 -6.02 14.02
CA GLY A 236 -11.07 -6.34 15.38
C GLY A 236 -11.05 -7.86 15.69
N GLN A 237 -11.11 -8.71 14.68
CA GLN A 237 -11.05 -10.18 14.79
C GLN A 237 -9.57 -10.61 14.68
N TYR A 238 -8.79 -10.32 15.73
CA TYR A 238 -7.32 -10.38 15.67
C TYR A 238 -6.76 -11.81 15.60
N ARG A 239 -7.42 -12.79 16.21
CA ARG A 239 -6.98 -14.18 16.11
C ARG A 239 -7.18 -14.74 14.70
N GLU A 240 -8.33 -14.43 14.11
CA GLU A 240 -8.68 -14.79 12.73
C GLU A 240 -7.74 -14.09 11.73
N ALA A 241 -7.43 -12.83 11.97
CA ALA A 241 -6.44 -12.08 11.18
C ALA A 241 -5.07 -12.77 11.22
N ALA A 242 -4.57 -13.10 12.42
CA ALA A 242 -3.28 -13.76 12.57
C ALA A 242 -3.25 -15.14 11.87
N GLN A 243 -4.31 -15.93 11.99
CA GLN A 243 -4.41 -17.21 11.31
C GLN A 243 -4.46 -17.06 9.79
N SER A 244 -5.20 -16.08 9.28
CA SER A 244 -5.33 -15.83 7.85
C SER A 244 -4.00 -15.42 7.22
N TYR A 245 -3.26 -14.50 7.84
CA TYR A 245 -1.91 -14.12 7.41
C TYR A 245 -0.94 -15.31 7.47
N TYR A 246 -0.96 -16.07 8.55
CA TYR A 246 -0.14 -17.27 8.69
C TYR A 246 -0.42 -18.28 7.58
N GLN A 247 -1.70 -18.58 7.33
CA GLN A 247 -2.08 -19.52 6.26
C GLN A 247 -1.65 -19.04 4.88
N TYR A 248 -1.69 -17.73 4.62
CA TYR A 248 -1.10 -17.18 3.40
C TYR A 248 0.41 -17.44 3.32
N LEU A 249 1.15 -17.18 4.41
CA LEU A 249 2.60 -17.33 4.46
C LEU A 249 3.07 -18.76 4.24
N VAL A 250 2.32 -19.76 4.72
CA VAL A 250 2.70 -21.17 4.59
C VAL A 250 2.29 -21.81 3.26
N THR A 251 1.46 -21.14 2.47
CA THR A 251 0.98 -21.65 1.18
C THR A 251 1.98 -21.33 0.07
N ARG A 252 2.36 -22.34 -0.71
CA ARG A 252 3.16 -22.17 -1.93
C ARG A 252 2.24 -21.88 -3.12
N ASN A 253 2.15 -20.65 -3.52
CA ASN A 253 1.34 -20.24 -4.68
C ASN A 253 2.21 -20.09 -5.95
N GLY A 254 3.07 -21.07 -6.21
CA GLY A 254 4.00 -21.05 -7.34
C GLY A 254 5.24 -20.17 -7.12
N GLN A 255 5.43 -19.63 -5.94
CA GLN A 255 6.63 -18.91 -5.52
C GLN A 255 7.73 -19.87 -5.07
N ASN A 256 9.00 -19.44 -5.12
CA ASN A 256 10.15 -20.27 -4.76
C ASN A 256 10.12 -20.80 -3.33
N SER A 257 9.50 -20.07 -2.41
CA SER A 257 9.44 -20.44 -1.01
C SER A 257 8.10 -20.07 -0.39
N ALA A 258 7.63 -20.91 0.52
CA ALA A 258 6.41 -20.67 1.26
C ALA A 258 6.54 -19.51 2.27
N TYR A 259 7.62 -19.47 3.03
CA TYR A 259 7.76 -18.59 4.19
C TYR A 259 8.56 -17.29 3.99
N PRO A 260 9.30 -17.04 2.90
CA PRO A 260 10.39 -16.09 3.02
C PRO A 260 9.92 -14.68 3.25
N VAL A 261 10.49 -14.10 4.25
CA VAL A 261 10.95 -12.72 4.18
C VAL A 261 12.26 -12.77 3.39
N SER A 262 12.54 -11.76 2.58
CA SER A 262 13.83 -11.67 1.91
C SER A 262 14.97 -11.74 2.94
N THR A 263 15.96 -12.58 2.67
CA THR A 263 17.21 -12.61 3.45
C THR A 263 18.10 -11.41 3.16
N ASN A 264 17.65 -10.50 2.31
CA ASN A 264 18.39 -9.33 1.90
C ASN A 264 18.36 -8.27 3.00
N SER A 265 19.45 -7.58 3.17
CA SER A 265 19.64 -6.57 4.20
C SER A 265 20.42 -5.38 3.67
N VAL A 266 20.43 -4.33 4.43
CA VAL A 266 21.31 -3.17 4.23
C VAL A 266 22.42 -3.21 5.25
N ARG A 267 23.67 -3.06 4.82
CA ARG A 267 24.81 -3.08 5.73
C ARG A 267 25.93 -2.17 5.26
N PHE A 268 26.75 -1.73 6.18
CA PHE A 268 28.02 -1.09 5.83
C PHE A 268 29.02 -2.14 5.33
N ALA A 269 29.60 -1.88 4.18
CA ALA A 269 30.82 -2.56 3.74
C ALA A 269 32.01 -1.85 4.39
N ARG A 270 32.86 -2.61 5.10
CA ARG A 270 34.04 -2.10 5.76
C ARG A 270 35.27 -2.39 4.94
N ASN A 271 36.11 -1.36 4.71
CA ASN A 271 37.53 -1.52 4.49
C ASN A 271 38.24 -1.46 5.84
N ASP A 272 39.39 -2.08 5.99
CA ASP A 272 40.09 -2.37 7.24
C ASP A 272 40.05 -1.28 8.34
N THR A 273 39.73 -0.05 8.01
CA THR A 273 39.73 1.08 8.94
C THR A 273 38.56 2.03 8.83
N HIS A 274 37.75 1.97 7.74
CA HIS A 274 36.70 2.95 7.49
C HIS A 274 35.41 2.30 6.98
N TRP A 275 34.27 2.82 7.41
CA TRP A 275 32.95 2.57 6.82
C TRP A 275 32.85 3.37 5.53
N SER A 276 32.96 2.72 4.38
CA SER A 276 33.11 3.44 3.12
C SER A 276 31.93 3.39 2.20
N THR A 277 31.10 2.36 2.29
CA THR A 277 29.97 2.18 1.37
C THR A 277 28.86 1.36 2.03
N ILE A 278 27.61 1.62 1.59
CA ILE A 278 26.47 0.76 1.92
C ILE A 278 26.38 -0.35 0.89
N SER A 279 26.35 -1.57 1.38
CA SER A 279 25.95 -2.73 0.60
C SER A 279 24.44 -2.94 0.79
N ASP A 280 23.69 -2.68 -0.25
CA ASP A 280 22.24 -2.84 -0.26
C ASP A 280 21.84 -3.96 -1.22
N THR A 281 21.29 -5.03 -0.67
CA THR A 281 20.65 -6.09 -1.43
C THR A 281 19.13 -6.08 -1.24
N TRP A 282 18.65 -5.43 -0.19
CA TRP A 282 17.24 -5.38 0.16
C TRP A 282 16.44 -4.54 -0.84
N SER A 283 16.77 -3.26 -1.05
CA SER A 283 15.97 -2.39 -1.91
C SER A 283 15.94 -2.86 -3.35
N ARG A 284 17.07 -3.38 -3.85
CA ARG A 284 17.16 -3.89 -5.22
C ARG A 284 16.28 -5.12 -5.44
N ASN A 285 16.27 -6.05 -4.50
CA ASN A 285 15.53 -7.29 -4.66
C ASN A 285 14.04 -7.12 -4.33
N ALA A 286 13.70 -6.24 -3.39
CA ALA A 286 12.31 -6.00 -3.03
C ALA A 286 11.55 -5.11 -4.03
N PHE A 287 12.20 -4.09 -4.61
CA PHE A 287 11.50 -3.05 -5.37
C PHE A 287 11.89 -2.95 -6.85
N GLN A 288 13.06 -3.50 -7.26
CA GLN A 288 13.52 -3.39 -8.64
C GLN A 288 13.35 -4.69 -9.43
N SER A 289 13.01 -5.79 -8.76
CA SER A 289 12.72 -7.07 -9.39
C SER A 289 11.23 -7.38 -9.32
N GLU A 290 10.57 -7.46 -10.46
CA GLU A 290 9.14 -7.75 -10.57
C GLU A 290 8.87 -9.18 -11.06
N SER A 291 9.69 -10.12 -10.62
CA SER A 291 9.56 -11.53 -10.96
C SER A 291 8.78 -12.29 -9.88
N TYR A 292 7.67 -12.90 -10.27
CA TYR A 292 6.84 -13.72 -9.39
C TYR A 292 7.59 -14.90 -8.75
N THR A 293 8.55 -15.46 -9.45
CA THR A 293 9.28 -16.64 -8.99
C THR A 293 10.56 -16.32 -8.24
N SER A 294 11.23 -15.21 -8.53
CA SER A 294 12.53 -14.86 -7.91
C SER A 294 12.45 -13.74 -6.89
N ASN A 295 11.44 -12.85 -6.96
CA ASN A 295 11.23 -11.86 -5.91
C ASN A 295 10.38 -12.48 -4.79
N ALA A 296 11.02 -12.76 -3.66
CA ALA A 296 10.34 -13.33 -2.51
C ALA A 296 9.39 -12.36 -1.80
N GLU A 297 9.55 -11.05 -2.03
CA GLU A 297 8.77 -10.01 -1.35
C GLU A 297 7.47 -9.66 -2.08
N LEU A 298 7.52 -9.48 -3.40
CA LEU A 298 6.39 -8.96 -4.16
C LEU A 298 5.22 -9.95 -4.21
N ILE A 299 4.04 -9.48 -3.87
CA ILE A 299 2.80 -10.27 -3.85
C ILE A 299 1.81 -9.72 -4.88
N THR A 300 1.50 -8.42 -4.81
CA THR A 300 0.49 -7.81 -5.67
C THR A 300 0.93 -6.43 -6.10
N MET A 301 0.72 -6.12 -7.37
CA MET A 301 0.96 -4.80 -7.94
C MET A 301 -0.11 -4.40 -8.96
N ILE A 302 -0.26 -3.10 -9.18
CA ILE A 302 -1.01 -2.56 -10.32
C ILE A 302 0.00 -2.16 -11.39
N PRO A 303 -0.08 -2.74 -12.62
CA PRO A 303 0.83 -2.37 -13.69
C PRO A 303 0.56 -0.94 -14.17
N GLY A 304 1.62 -0.19 -14.42
CA GLY A 304 1.57 1.16 -14.98
C GLY A 304 2.14 1.20 -16.40
N ASP A 305 1.60 2.08 -17.25
CA ASP A 305 2.14 2.29 -18.59
C ASP A 305 3.42 3.14 -18.54
N SER A 306 4.35 2.86 -19.43
CA SER A 306 5.64 3.56 -19.47
C SER A 306 5.56 4.92 -20.15
N ILE A 307 4.57 5.10 -21.03
CA ILE A 307 4.35 6.30 -21.83
C ILE A 307 2.94 6.82 -21.57
N PRO A 308 2.74 8.14 -21.32
CA PRO A 308 1.40 8.69 -21.03
C PRO A 308 0.36 8.40 -22.13
N ALA A 309 0.79 8.32 -23.38
CA ALA A 309 -0.10 8.07 -24.53
C ALA A 309 -0.60 6.62 -24.62
N GLU A 310 0.00 5.69 -23.86
CA GLU A 310 -0.41 4.27 -23.87
C GLU A 310 -1.56 3.97 -22.90
N GLY A 311 -1.92 4.93 -22.03
CA GLY A 311 -3.02 4.74 -21.10
C GLY A 311 -2.78 5.29 -19.69
N ASN A 312 -2.95 4.46 -18.66
CA ASN A 312 -2.82 4.88 -17.27
C ASN A 312 -1.36 4.94 -16.83
N TYR A 313 -0.78 6.12 -16.93
CA TYR A 313 0.58 6.43 -16.54
C TYR A 313 0.63 6.79 -15.06
N SER A 314 1.43 6.06 -14.27
CA SER A 314 1.66 6.41 -12.87
C SER A 314 2.60 7.60 -12.74
N GLU A 315 2.20 8.62 -11.99
CA GLU A 315 3.00 9.81 -11.70
C GLU A 315 3.97 9.60 -10.51
N LEU A 316 3.86 8.48 -9.76
CA LEU A 316 4.62 8.29 -8.52
C LEU A 316 6.12 8.43 -8.72
N ARG A 317 6.66 7.83 -9.78
CA ARG A 317 8.08 7.96 -10.11
C ARG A 317 8.50 9.42 -10.27
N ASP A 318 7.67 10.25 -10.90
CA ASP A 318 7.94 11.66 -11.13
C ASP A 318 7.73 12.53 -9.88
N LEU A 319 6.86 12.08 -8.97
CA LEU A 319 6.58 12.80 -7.74
C LEU A 319 7.65 12.57 -6.66
N PHE A 320 8.22 11.37 -6.62
CA PHE A 320 9.21 10.97 -5.63
C PHE A 320 10.66 11.15 -6.10
N ASN A 321 10.90 11.29 -7.42
CA ASN A 321 12.24 11.34 -7.96
C ASN A 321 12.46 12.58 -8.82
N THR A 322 13.68 13.10 -8.80
CA THR A 322 14.18 13.99 -9.84
C THR A 322 14.43 13.18 -11.11
N ASN A 323 13.80 13.51 -12.23
CA ASN A 323 13.89 12.76 -13.48
C ASN A 323 13.72 13.65 -14.71
N GLU A 324 13.74 13.03 -15.89
CA GLU A 324 13.65 13.73 -17.19
C GLU A 324 12.36 14.51 -17.37
N ASN A 325 11.25 14.04 -16.82
CA ASN A 325 9.94 14.69 -16.93
C ASN A 325 9.74 15.77 -15.87
N ASN A 326 10.45 15.66 -14.76
CA ASN A 326 10.46 16.63 -13.68
C ASN A 326 11.80 17.37 -13.72
N GLU A 327 11.88 18.44 -14.51
CA GLU A 327 13.15 19.13 -14.86
C GLU A 327 14.00 19.57 -13.66
N TYR A 328 13.41 19.65 -12.47
CA TYR A 328 14.08 20.34 -11.38
C TYR A 328 14.14 19.58 -10.08
N GLN A 329 13.07 18.97 -9.62
CA GLN A 329 13.05 18.32 -8.29
C GLN A 329 11.82 17.44 -8.09
N GLU A 330 11.92 16.52 -7.14
CA GLU A 330 10.83 15.75 -6.59
C GLU A 330 9.79 16.65 -5.91
N SER A 331 8.56 16.18 -5.85
CA SER A 331 7.46 16.85 -5.14
C SER A 331 7.30 16.34 -3.69
N ILE A 332 7.76 15.13 -3.42
CA ILE A 332 7.62 14.43 -2.14
C ILE A 332 9.00 13.96 -1.68
N THR A 333 9.31 14.21 -0.42
CA THR A 333 10.60 13.89 0.21
C THR A 333 10.37 13.21 1.55
N PRO A 334 11.34 12.46 2.09
CA PRO A 334 11.25 11.96 3.46
C PRO A 334 11.00 13.09 4.46
N SER A 335 10.14 12.87 5.43
CA SER A 335 9.90 13.83 6.49
C SER A 335 11.03 13.84 7.52
N LYS A 336 11.07 14.91 8.33
CA LYS A 336 11.96 14.94 9.48
C LYS A 336 11.60 13.87 10.51
N SER A 337 10.32 13.55 10.67
CA SER A 337 9.85 12.49 11.58
C SER A 337 10.46 11.13 11.22
N LEU A 338 10.44 10.77 9.93
CA LEU A 338 11.05 9.53 9.45
C LEU A 338 12.58 9.54 9.63
N SER A 339 13.23 10.66 9.33
CA SER A 339 14.68 10.81 9.49
C SER A 339 15.10 10.69 10.95
N ASP A 340 14.35 11.32 11.85
CA ASP A 340 14.62 11.25 13.30
C ASP A 340 14.38 9.84 13.84
N LEU A 341 13.31 9.17 13.39
CA LEU A 341 13.03 7.78 13.76
C LEU A 341 14.18 6.86 13.31
N SER A 342 14.58 6.95 12.04
CA SER A 342 15.71 6.19 11.48
C SER A 342 16.99 6.44 12.30
N ALA A 343 17.32 7.69 12.58
CA ALA A 343 18.51 8.09 13.30
C ALA A 343 18.50 7.65 14.79
N SER A 344 17.34 7.53 15.41
CA SER A 344 17.20 7.17 16.82
C SER A 344 17.46 5.69 17.11
N GLN A 345 17.42 4.83 16.09
CA GLN A 345 17.60 3.39 16.25
C GLN A 345 19.01 3.03 16.72
N LYS A 346 19.12 2.11 17.67
CA LYS A 346 20.40 1.76 18.34
C LYS A 346 20.84 0.31 18.12
N TYR A 347 20.05 -0.48 17.43
CA TYR A 347 20.34 -1.91 17.23
C TYR A 347 21.34 -2.16 16.10
N CYS A 348 21.51 -1.23 15.18
CA CYS A 348 22.55 -1.29 14.16
C CYS A 348 23.89 -0.88 14.79
N HIS A 349 24.70 -1.84 15.17
CA HIS A 349 26.02 -1.59 15.71
C HIS A 349 27.01 -2.67 15.27
N TYR A 350 28.28 -2.33 15.40
CA TYR A 350 29.41 -3.21 15.10
C TYR A 350 30.48 -3.10 16.19
N THR A 351 31.16 -4.19 16.50
CA THR A 351 32.21 -4.19 17.50
C THR A 351 33.59 -4.14 16.84
N THR A 352 34.40 -3.14 17.16
CA THR A 352 35.77 -3.01 16.71
C THR A 352 36.66 -2.85 17.93
N GLY A 353 37.59 -3.81 18.16
CA GLY A 353 38.54 -3.69 19.25
C GLY A 353 37.93 -3.55 20.64
N GLY A 354 36.70 -4.03 20.86
CA GLY A 354 35.99 -3.92 22.12
C GLY A 354 35.08 -2.67 22.24
N GLU A 355 35.06 -1.80 21.23
CA GLU A 355 34.18 -0.65 21.20
C GLU A 355 32.99 -0.90 20.27
N PHE A 356 31.80 -0.42 20.66
CA PHE A 356 30.63 -0.41 19.80
C PHE A 356 30.70 0.79 18.85
N VAL A 357 30.76 0.50 17.57
CA VAL A 357 30.68 1.50 16.51
C VAL A 357 29.28 1.44 15.92
N TYR A 358 28.56 2.53 16.01
CA TYR A 358 27.25 2.64 15.37
C TYR A 358 27.42 3.27 13.98
N PRO A 359 26.90 2.65 12.94
CA PRO A 359 26.92 3.28 11.62
C PRO A 359 26.17 4.60 11.65
N PRO A 360 26.57 5.59 10.83
CA PRO A 360 25.78 6.80 10.67
C PRO A 360 24.41 6.45 10.13
N ALA A 361 23.40 7.15 10.57
CA ALA A 361 22.10 7.09 9.92
C ALA A 361 22.22 7.58 8.48
N SER A 362 21.38 7.05 7.64
CA SER A 362 21.32 7.29 6.23
C SER A 362 21.52 8.74 5.83
N GLY A 363 22.35 9.01 4.88
CA GLY A 363 22.57 10.16 4.02
C GLY A 363 22.07 11.57 4.36
N LEU A 364 21.15 11.70 5.30
CA LEU A 364 20.57 12.97 5.73
C LEU A 364 21.40 13.67 6.83
N ASP A 365 22.17 12.88 7.59
CA ASP A 365 23.08 13.40 8.61
C ASP A 365 24.18 12.38 8.90
N GLU A 366 25.38 12.62 8.41
CA GLU A 366 26.53 11.73 8.52
C GLU A 366 26.95 11.43 9.98
N ASN A 367 26.51 12.23 10.93
CA ASN A 367 26.86 12.08 12.35
C ASN A 367 25.84 11.27 13.15
N LYS A 368 24.72 10.85 12.55
CA LYS A 368 23.68 10.12 13.25
C LYS A 368 23.78 8.62 13.02
N ARG A 369 23.49 7.90 14.08
CA ARG A 369 23.38 6.44 14.14
C ARG A 369 21.98 6.05 13.70
N GLY A 370 21.77 4.83 13.22
CA GLY A 370 20.40 4.39 13.02
C GLY A 370 20.19 3.27 12.03
N ASP A 371 18.95 3.17 11.61
CA ASP A 371 18.51 2.23 10.61
C ASP A 371 19.00 2.65 9.21
N LEU A 372 19.51 1.70 8.45
CA LEU A 372 20.08 1.96 7.13
C LEU A 372 19.06 1.86 5.98
N ARG A 373 17.82 1.43 6.26
CA ARG A 373 16.79 1.27 5.22
C ARG A 373 16.45 2.58 4.54
N LEU A 374 16.35 3.68 5.30
CA LEU A 374 16.11 4.98 4.69
C LEU A 374 17.23 5.37 3.72
N GLN A 375 18.49 5.15 4.10
CA GLN A 375 19.64 5.42 3.22
C GLN A 375 19.68 4.50 2.00
N ALA A 376 19.21 3.26 2.11
CA ALA A 376 19.15 2.34 0.99
C ALA A 376 18.11 2.75 -0.08
N VAL A 377 17.00 3.35 0.36
CA VAL A 377 15.92 3.73 -0.55
C VAL A 377 15.95 5.20 -0.96
N TYR A 378 16.51 6.07 -0.15
CA TYR A 378 16.59 7.51 -0.43
C TYR A 378 18.02 7.96 -0.63
N SER A 379 18.29 8.61 -1.74
CA SER A 379 19.56 9.29 -1.98
C SER A 379 19.30 10.73 -2.42
N SER A 380 20.10 11.65 -1.88
CA SER A 380 20.10 13.05 -2.30
C SER A 380 21.52 13.53 -2.51
N SER A 381 21.71 14.46 -3.42
CA SER A 381 23.02 15.04 -3.72
C SER A 381 22.87 16.47 -4.18
N ASP A 382 23.59 17.35 -3.51
CA ASP A 382 23.79 18.74 -3.96
C ASP A 382 24.85 18.86 -5.06
N ASN A 383 25.34 17.73 -5.55
CA ASN A 383 26.41 17.70 -6.55
C ASN A 383 25.88 18.18 -7.91
N MET A 384 26.31 19.35 -8.31
CA MET A 384 25.97 20.01 -9.58
C MET A 384 26.45 19.29 -10.84
N ASN A 385 27.08 18.13 -10.74
CA ASN A 385 27.53 17.33 -11.88
C ASN A 385 26.46 16.41 -12.45
N ILE A 386 25.30 16.32 -11.80
CA ILE A 386 24.16 15.56 -12.31
C ILE A 386 23.46 16.42 -13.38
N VAL A 387 23.34 15.86 -14.58
CA VAL A 387 22.72 16.53 -15.73
C VAL A 387 21.42 15.79 -16.07
N VAL A 388 20.31 16.51 -16.02
CA VAL A 388 18.98 16.04 -16.46
C VAL A 388 18.55 16.90 -17.64
N ASN A 389 18.22 16.29 -18.77
CA ASN A 389 17.85 17.00 -20.01
C ASN A 389 18.84 18.10 -20.44
N GLY A 390 20.15 17.83 -20.30
CA GLY A 390 21.19 18.80 -20.65
C GLY A 390 21.37 19.95 -19.67
N LYS A 391 20.59 20.01 -18.59
CA LYS A 391 20.74 21.02 -17.53
C LYS A 391 21.34 20.39 -16.27
N ARG A 392 22.25 21.12 -15.62
CA ARG A 392 22.79 20.70 -14.31
C ARG A 392 21.73 20.89 -13.25
N VAL A 393 21.41 19.82 -12.54
CA VAL A 393 20.42 19.80 -11.47
C VAL A 393 21.13 19.98 -10.14
N LYS A 394 20.67 20.94 -9.38
CA LYS A 394 21.03 21.16 -7.99
C LYS A 394 20.00 20.43 -7.12
N ASN A 395 20.42 19.70 -6.11
CA ASN A 395 19.54 18.92 -5.24
C ASN A 395 18.83 17.76 -5.97
N TYR A 396 19.62 16.86 -6.52
CA TYR A 396 19.09 15.60 -7.05
C TYR A 396 18.65 14.69 -5.92
N ALA A 397 17.40 14.20 -5.98
CA ALA A 397 16.87 13.27 -5.01
C ALA A 397 16.11 12.11 -5.68
N THR A 398 16.26 10.90 -5.14
CA THR A 398 15.56 9.72 -5.63
C THR A 398 15.12 8.81 -4.50
N ILE A 399 13.95 8.18 -4.68
CA ILE A 399 13.45 7.09 -3.85
C ILE A 399 13.40 5.83 -4.73
N SER A 400 14.28 4.87 -4.44
CA SER A 400 14.49 3.68 -5.28
C SER A 400 13.30 2.73 -5.34
N LYS A 401 12.33 2.86 -4.43
CA LYS A 401 11.06 2.12 -4.46
C LYS A 401 10.21 2.45 -5.71
N TYR A 402 10.49 3.55 -6.38
CA TYR A 402 9.82 4.00 -7.60
C TYR A 402 10.74 3.95 -8.82
N ALA A 403 11.49 2.85 -8.97
CA ALA A 403 12.34 2.63 -10.14
C ALA A 403 11.50 2.35 -11.41
N THR A 404 10.34 1.73 -11.27
CA THR A 404 9.39 1.42 -12.35
C THR A 404 8.12 2.27 -12.23
N ARG A 405 7.20 2.13 -13.19
CA ARG A 405 5.86 2.75 -13.15
C ARG A 405 4.80 1.85 -12.52
N ASN A 406 5.16 0.62 -12.18
CA ASN A 406 4.25 -0.30 -11.51
C ASN A 406 4.09 0.10 -10.04
N VAL A 407 2.89 -0.07 -9.51
CA VAL A 407 2.56 0.29 -8.13
C VAL A 407 2.44 -0.97 -7.30
N HIS A 408 3.41 -1.21 -6.43
CA HIS A 408 3.41 -2.35 -5.53
C HIS A 408 2.40 -2.11 -4.39
N LEU A 409 1.49 -3.05 -4.18
CA LEU A 409 0.43 -2.94 -3.17
C LEU A 409 0.68 -3.82 -1.96
N TYR A 410 1.17 -5.04 -2.20
CA TYR A 410 1.41 -6.02 -1.16
C TYR A 410 2.77 -6.66 -1.33
N ARG A 411 3.50 -6.76 -0.24
CA ARG A 411 4.75 -7.53 -0.14
C ARG A 411 4.83 -8.29 1.18
N ARG A 412 5.70 -9.27 1.24
CA ARG A 412 5.71 -10.27 2.31
C ARG A 412 6.11 -9.72 3.67
N SER A 413 7.05 -8.79 3.73
CA SER A 413 7.41 -8.11 4.98
C SER A 413 6.21 -7.42 5.63
N MET A 414 5.33 -6.80 4.83
CA MET A 414 4.09 -6.22 5.31
C MET A 414 3.15 -7.27 5.93
N VAL A 415 3.08 -8.47 5.33
CA VAL A 415 2.25 -9.56 5.89
C VAL A 415 2.76 -9.99 7.27
N TYR A 416 4.08 -10.06 7.45
CA TYR A 416 4.68 -10.36 8.76
C TYR A 416 4.43 -9.26 9.79
N LEU A 417 4.51 -7.99 9.39
CA LEU A 417 4.21 -6.86 10.28
C LEU A 417 2.74 -6.85 10.71
N ARG A 418 1.83 -7.11 9.79
CA ARG A 418 0.40 -7.26 10.10
C ARG A 418 0.10 -8.51 10.93
N LEU A 419 0.82 -9.62 10.72
CA LEU A 419 0.77 -10.78 11.59
C LEU A 419 1.23 -10.42 13.01
N ALA A 420 2.32 -9.67 13.15
CA ALA A 420 2.79 -9.19 14.45
C ALA A 420 1.74 -8.28 15.12
N GLU A 421 1.16 -7.34 14.39
CA GLU A 421 0.07 -6.49 14.89
C GLU A 421 -1.14 -7.31 15.35
N ALA A 422 -1.60 -8.26 14.55
CA ALA A 422 -2.73 -9.11 14.87
C ALA A 422 -2.47 -9.96 16.12
N LEU A 423 -1.28 -10.58 16.24
CA LEU A 423 -0.87 -11.35 17.41
C LEU A 423 -0.77 -10.49 18.66
N ASN A 424 -0.17 -9.30 18.55
CA ASN A 424 -0.08 -8.35 19.67
C ASN A 424 -1.46 -7.99 20.22
N ARG A 425 -2.37 -7.61 19.32
CA ARG A 425 -3.75 -7.25 19.68
C ARG A 425 -4.59 -8.42 20.16
N ALA A 426 -4.28 -9.65 19.71
CA ALA A 426 -4.88 -10.87 20.22
C ALA A 426 -4.41 -11.22 21.65
N GLY A 427 -3.48 -10.46 22.24
CA GLY A 427 -2.94 -10.67 23.57
C GLY A 427 -1.63 -11.46 23.63
N TYR A 428 -0.91 -11.56 22.51
CA TYR A 428 0.35 -12.30 22.41
C TYR A 428 1.56 -11.39 22.06
N PRO A 429 1.85 -10.33 22.86
CA PRO A 429 2.91 -9.37 22.57
C PRO A 429 4.30 -10.01 22.44
N ARG A 430 4.58 -11.09 23.19
CA ARG A 430 5.87 -11.79 23.06
C ARG A 430 6.04 -12.47 21.71
N MET A 431 5.00 -13.06 21.16
CA MET A 431 5.06 -13.67 19.83
C MET A 431 5.23 -12.61 18.74
N ALA A 432 4.48 -11.51 18.86
CA ALA A 432 4.62 -10.35 17.98
C ALA A 432 6.04 -9.77 18.01
N PHE A 433 6.60 -9.58 19.21
CA PHE A 433 7.96 -9.07 19.38
C PHE A 433 9.02 -9.99 18.74
N GLN A 434 8.86 -11.31 18.80
CA GLN A 434 9.80 -12.23 18.14
C GLN A 434 9.79 -12.08 16.62
N ILE A 435 8.65 -11.78 15.99
CA ILE A 435 8.58 -11.49 14.55
C ILE A 435 9.47 -10.30 14.21
N LEU A 436 9.43 -9.24 15.01
CA LEU A 436 10.29 -8.07 14.80
C LEU A 436 11.76 -8.42 15.02
N LYS A 437 12.10 -9.07 16.14
CA LYS A 437 13.47 -9.26 16.59
C LYS A 437 14.21 -10.35 15.80
N ARG A 438 13.68 -11.56 15.81
CA ARG A 438 14.37 -12.76 15.28
C ARG A 438 13.56 -13.59 14.31
N GLY A 439 12.29 -13.24 14.13
CA GLY A 439 11.34 -14.09 13.44
C GLY A 439 10.88 -15.27 14.30
N LEU A 440 10.04 -16.11 13.71
CA LEU A 440 9.44 -17.26 14.38
C LEU A 440 9.95 -18.57 13.77
N ASN A 441 10.27 -19.52 14.67
CA ASN A 441 10.31 -20.94 14.36
C ASN A 441 9.73 -21.73 15.55
N ASN A 442 9.55 -23.03 15.37
CA ASN A 442 8.91 -23.85 16.41
C ASN A 442 9.70 -23.86 17.72
N ASN A 443 11.04 -23.80 17.68
CA ASN A 443 11.86 -23.68 18.89
C ASN A 443 11.66 -22.34 19.61
N VAL A 444 11.61 -21.24 18.86
CA VAL A 444 11.35 -19.89 19.44
C VAL A 444 9.95 -19.86 20.06
N ILE A 445 8.94 -20.43 19.38
CA ILE A 445 7.57 -20.48 19.91
C ILE A 445 7.52 -21.28 21.22
N GLU A 446 8.11 -22.47 21.26
CA GLU A 446 8.08 -23.35 22.45
C GLU A 446 8.91 -22.81 23.60
N GLN A 447 10.06 -22.18 23.34
CA GLN A 447 11.00 -21.80 24.40
C GLN A 447 10.83 -20.35 24.86
N GLN A 448 10.44 -19.45 23.96
CA GLN A 448 10.43 -18.00 24.23
C GLN A 448 9.04 -17.37 24.23
N VAL A 449 8.00 -18.12 23.80
CA VAL A 449 6.64 -17.60 23.73
C VAL A 449 5.71 -18.40 24.66
N VAL A 450 5.51 -19.67 24.39
CA VAL A 450 4.53 -20.54 25.12
C VAL A 450 4.68 -20.51 26.64
N PRO A 451 5.89 -20.52 27.25
CA PRO A 451 6.03 -20.54 28.70
C PRO A 451 5.49 -19.31 29.44
N TYR A 452 5.22 -18.25 28.73
CA TYR A 452 4.73 -16.98 29.30
C TYR A 452 3.19 -16.84 29.25
N TYR A 453 2.49 -17.84 28.72
CA TYR A 453 1.04 -17.80 28.56
C TYR A 453 0.36 -19.00 29.24
N PRO A 454 -0.91 -18.84 29.66
CA PRO A 454 -1.66 -19.94 30.25
C PRO A 454 -1.79 -21.13 29.30
N PRO A 455 -1.89 -22.36 29.82
CA PRO A 455 -2.03 -23.57 28.99
C PRO A 455 -3.18 -23.53 27.96
N LYS A 456 -4.27 -22.81 28.26
CA LYS A 456 -5.40 -22.61 27.33
C LYS A 456 -5.00 -21.91 26.02
N ASP A 457 -3.98 -21.07 26.05
CA ASP A 457 -3.48 -20.34 24.89
C ASP A 457 -2.39 -21.10 24.13
N ALA A 458 -1.78 -22.10 24.75
CA ALA A 458 -0.69 -22.88 24.15
C ALA A 458 -1.11 -23.58 22.83
N ALA A 459 -2.34 -24.08 22.77
CA ALA A 459 -2.85 -24.71 21.54
C ALA A 459 -2.94 -23.72 20.37
N PHE A 460 -3.40 -22.50 20.63
CA PHE A 460 -3.45 -21.44 19.64
C PHE A 460 -2.03 -21.03 19.18
N LEU A 461 -1.11 -20.80 20.12
CA LEU A 461 0.26 -20.43 19.81
C LEU A 461 0.99 -21.52 19.00
N ARG A 462 0.75 -22.80 19.31
CA ARG A 462 1.30 -23.95 18.58
C ARG A 462 0.65 -24.20 17.23
N SER A 463 -0.48 -23.56 16.92
CA SER A 463 -1.08 -23.66 15.59
C SER A 463 -0.26 -22.93 14.53
N PHE A 464 0.64 -22.04 14.93
CA PHE A 464 1.61 -21.38 14.07
C PHE A 464 2.87 -22.24 13.95
N SER A 465 2.97 -23.04 12.89
CA SER A 465 4.12 -23.93 12.67
C SER A 465 5.09 -23.34 11.66
N PHE A 466 6.26 -22.93 12.15
CA PHE A 466 7.37 -22.48 11.32
C PHE A 466 8.54 -23.47 11.47
N PRO A 467 8.94 -24.17 10.39
CA PRO A 467 9.99 -25.18 10.47
C PRO A 467 11.31 -24.60 11.01
N ASN A 468 11.97 -25.32 11.91
CA ASN A 468 13.23 -24.91 12.53
C ASN A 468 14.40 -24.78 11.53
N THR A 469 14.24 -25.30 10.31
CA THR A 469 15.21 -25.22 9.21
C THR A 469 15.13 -23.93 8.41
N LEU A 470 14.20 -23.04 8.74
CA LEU A 470 14.05 -21.75 8.06
C LEU A 470 15.11 -20.77 8.60
N TYR A 471 16.21 -20.64 7.89
CA TYR A 471 17.28 -19.71 8.30
C TYR A 471 16.95 -18.22 8.11
N VAL A 472 15.83 -17.88 7.50
CA VAL A 472 15.28 -16.51 7.53
C VAL A 472 14.71 -16.14 8.89
N LEU A 473 14.40 -17.14 9.72
CA LEU A 473 13.80 -16.97 11.04
C LEU A 473 14.75 -17.44 12.15
N GLU A 474 15.71 -18.26 11.80
CA GLU A 474 16.74 -18.76 12.70
C GLU A 474 18.05 -18.91 11.95
N THR A 475 19.13 -18.60 12.59
CA THR A 475 20.46 -18.68 12.00
C THR A 475 21.28 -19.75 12.69
N THR A 476 21.78 -20.66 11.89
CA THR A 476 22.64 -21.76 12.34
C THR A 476 24.12 -21.49 12.11
N SER A 477 24.46 -20.48 11.33
CA SER A 477 25.84 -20.04 11.09
C SER A 477 26.00 -18.57 11.45
N GLN A 478 27.18 -18.20 11.89
CA GLN A 478 27.52 -16.82 12.24
C GLN A 478 27.27 -15.86 11.08
N GLN A 479 27.52 -16.30 9.86
CA GLN A 479 27.37 -15.49 8.67
C GLN A 479 25.90 -15.24 8.30
N SER A 480 25.03 -16.21 8.51
CA SER A 480 23.60 -16.03 8.31
C SER A 480 22.95 -15.34 9.51
N SER A 481 23.49 -15.50 10.74
CA SER A 481 23.01 -14.77 11.93
C SER A 481 23.19 -13.27 11.80
N GLU A 482 24.16 -12.85 11.04
CA GLU A 482 24.43 -11.45 10.82
C GLU A 482 23.46 -10.79 9.82
N ASN A 483 22.72 -11.55 9.05
CA ASN A 483 22.05 -11.03 7.89
C ASN A 483 20.51 -10.95 7.97
N THR A 484 19.86 -11.76 8.81
CA THR A 484 18.40 -11.80 8.73
C THR A 484 17.74 -12.49 9.90
N MET A 485 17.59 -11.80 10.98
CA MET A 485 17.00 -12.32 12.21
C MET A 485 15.58 -11.81 12.44
N GLY A 486 14.82 -11.63 11.43
CA GLY A 486 13.52 -10.97 11.47
C GLY A 486 13.55 -9.64 10.75
N LEU A 487 12.44 -8.91 10.79
CA LEU A 487 12.28 -7.68 9.98
C LEU A 487 13.23 -6.58 10.41
N HIS A 488 13.40 -6.41 11.71
CA HIS A 488 14.26 -5.37 12.29
C HIS A 488 15.73 -5.47 11.82
N ALA A 489 16.21 -6.67 11.62
CA ALA A 489 17.58 -6.90 11.17
C ALA A 489 17.82 -6.47 9.71
N HIS A 490 16.79 -6.27 8.91
CA HIS A 490 16.92 -5.76 7.55
C HIS A 490 17.62 -4.39 7.50
N GLY A 491 17.44 -3.61 8.55
CA GLY A 491 17.97 -2.24 8.63
C GLY A 491 19.43 -2.11 9.02
N CYS A 492 20.12 -3.17 9.44
CA CYS A 492 21.50 -3.05 9.86
C CYS A 492 22.46 -4.09 9.28
N GLY A 493 21.97 -5.19 8.76
CA GLY A 493 22.76 -6.24 8.14
C GLY A 493 23.70 -7.03 9.05
N TYR A 494 23.72 -6.74 10.34
CA TYR A 494 24.40 -7.50 11.38
C TYR A 494 23.39 -7.99 12.39
N ALA A 495 23.74 -8.97 13.18
CA ALA A 495 22.84 -9.48 14.20
C ALA A 495 22.28 -8.34 15.05
N ALA A 496 20.97 -8.26 15.13
CA ALA A 496 20.31 -7.33 16.02
C ALA A 496 20.88 -7.52 17.43
N ASN A 497 21.31 -6.45 18.07
CA ASN A 497 21.87 -6.55 19.40
C ASN A 497 20.80 -7.00 20.39
N ASP A 498 20.94 -8.22 20.87
CA ASP A 498 20.02 -8.81 21.85
C ASP A 498 19.93 -8.02 23.16
N THR A 499 20.93 -7.20 23.45
CA THR A 499 20.97 -6.38 24.65
C THR A 499 20.30 -5.02 24.50
N THR A 500 20.07 -4.56 23.26
CA THR A 500 19.46 -3.24 22.98
C THR A 500 18.03 -3.34 22.53
N TYR A 501 17.67 -4.40 21.81
CA TYR A 501 16.29 -4.63 21.35
C TYR A 501 15.67 -5.76 22.16
N VAL A 502 15.05 -5.39 23.27
CA VAL A 502 14.53 -6.33 24.28
C VAL A 502 13.03 -6.16 24.44
N MET A 503 12.39 -7.26 24.89
CA MET A 503 10.96 -7.22 25.20
C MET A 503 10.68 -6.14 26.25
N PRO A 504 9.79 -5.19 25.99
CA PRO A 504 9.41 -4.17 26.97
C PRO A 504 8.92 -4.79 28.27
N ASP A 505 9.45 -4.30 29.39
CA ASP A 505 9.01 -4.71 30.73
C ASP A 505 9.13 -3.53 31.70
N ASP A 506 8.18 -3.44 32.62
CA ASP A 506 8.23 -2.50 33.75
C ASP A 506 8.21 -3.31 35.04
N PRO A 507 9.34 -3.36 35.78
CA PRO A 507 9.44 -4.14 37.00
C PRO A 507 8.56 -3.61 38.13
N THR A 508 8.03 -2.40 38.02
CA THR A 508 7.11 -1.81 39.01
C THR A 508 5.68 -2.37 38.89
N ILE A 509 5.35 -2.94 37.72
CA ILE A 509 4.04 -3.57 37.49
C ILE A 509 4.11 -5.03 37.97
N THR A 510 3.49 -5.29 39.11
CA THR A 510 3.51 -6.62 39.74
C THR A 510 2.37 -7.54 39.27
N ASP A 511 1.24 -6.96 38.90
CA ASP A 511 0.10 -7.70 38.38
C ASP A 511 0.32 -8.17 36.93
N SER A 512 0.02 -9.45 36.66
CA SER A 512 0.30 -10.08 35.38
C SER A 512 -0.55 -9.53 34.23
N LEU A 513 -1.81 -9.15 34.49
CA LEU A 513 -2.69 -8.61 33.47
C LEU A 513 -2.28 -7.18 33.09
N SER A 514 -1.97 -6.35 34.08
CA SER A 514 -1.45 -5.00 33.85
C SER A 514 -0.10 -5.02 33.13
N ARG A 515 0.77 -5.97 33.49
CA ARG A 515 2.05 -6.16 32.76
C ARG A 515 1.82 -6.57 31.31
N GLN A 516 0.89 -7.49 31.04
CA GLN A 516 0.54 -7.90 29.68
C GLN A 516 -0.03 -6.72 28.90
N GLN A 517 -0.92 -5.93 29.48
CA GLN A 517 -1.47 -4.73 28.83
C GLN A 517 -0.38 -3.71 28.50
N TYR A 518 0.52 -3.44 29.43
CA TYR A 518 1.70 -2.60 29.21
C TYR A 518 2.54 -3.14 28.03
N GLN A 519 2.83 -4.43 28.02
CA GLN A 519 3.58 -5.07 26.92
C GLN A 519 2.86 -4.94 25.57
N ILE A 520 1.54 -5.10 25.52
CA ILE A 520 0.76 -4.91 24.31
C ILE A 520 0.93 -3.48 23.77
N GLU A 521 0.83 -2.48 24.62
CA GLU A 521 0.94 -1.08 24.22
C GLU A 521 2.35 -0.72 23.73
N GLN A 522 3.38 -1.17 24.45
CA GLN A 522 4.77 -0.91 24.07
C GLN A 522 5.18 -1.66 22.79
N VAL A 523 4.77 -2.92 22.65
CA VAL A 523 5.04 -3.70 21.43
C VAL A 523 4.27 -3.15 20.25
N GLU A 524 3.07 -2.60 20.45
CA GLU A 524 2.34 -1.92 19.39
C GLU A 524 3.10 -0.70 18.86
N ASP A 525 3.70 0.10 19.76
CA ASP A 525 4.54 1.23 19.33
C ASP A 525 5.82 0.76 18.60
N LEU A 526 6.44 -0.35 19.02
CA LEU A 526 7.55 -0.95 18.28
C LEU A 526 7.15 -1.46 16.89
N ILE A 527 5.96 -2.05 16.75
CA ILE A 527 5.42 -2.47 15.46
C ILE A 527 5.22 -1.25 14.55
N MET A 528 4.64 -0.17 15.08
CA MET A 528 4.43 1.07 14.35
C MET A 528 5.72 1.74 13.89
N ASP A 529 6.76 1.68 14.70
CA ASP A 529 8.09 2.18 14.32
C ASP A 529 8.71 1.30 13.23
N GLU A 530 8.57 -0.03 13.35
CA GLU A 530 9.06 -0.98 12.36
C GLU A 530 8.31 -0.86 11.02
N GLU A 531 6.98 -0.69 11.06
CA GLU A 531 6.17 -0.39 9.86
C GLU A 531 6.63 0.91 9.20
N ALA A 532 6.94 1.94 9.98
CA ALA A 532 7.46 3.20 9.45
C ALA A 532 8.81 3.04 8.76
N LEU A 533 9.73 2.27 9.35
CA LEU A 533 11.08 2.06 8.79
C LEU A 533 11.06 1.13 7.56
N GLU A 534 10.23 0.09 7.59
CA GLU A 534 10.16 -0.92 6.54
C GLU A 534 9.27 -0.48 5.38
N LEU A 535 8.09 0.08 5.67
CA LEU A 535 7.03 0.37 4.69
C LEU A 535 6.95 1.85 4.28
N ALA A 536 7.90 2.70 4.68
CA ALA A 536 7.92 4.11 4.24
C ALA A 536 7.75 4.22 2.73
N PHE A 537 6.95 5.16 2.28
CA PHE A 537 6.63 5.45 0.88
C PHE A 537 5.71 4.41 0.19
N GLU A 538 5.09 3.46 0.91
CA GLU A 538 4.28 2.39 0.31
C GLU A 538 2.76 2.58 0.52
N GLY A 539 2.33 3.74 1.00
CA GLY A 539 0.91 4.10 1.08
C GLY A 539 0.16 3.56 2.29
N HIS A 540 0.85 3.06 3.31
CA HIS A 540 0.21 2.40 4.46
C HIS A 540 0.09 3.29 5.69
N ARG A 541 1.05 4.19 5.89
CA ARG A 541 1.27 4.89 7.16
C ARG A 541 0.05 5.57 7.76
N TYR A 542 -0.70 6.33 6.96
CA TYR A 542 -1.88 7.04 7.46
C TYR A 542 -2.95 6.09 7.99
N TYR A 543 -3.15 4.98 7.31
CA TYR A 543 -4.14 3.98 7.71
C TYR A 543 -3.69 3.16 8.92
N ASP A 544 -2.40 2.92 9.09
CA ASP A 544 -1.85 2.28 10.27
C ASP A 544 -2.03 3.17 11.49
N LEU A 545 -1.72 4.47 11.38
CA LEU A 545 -2.00 5.46 12.42
C LEU A 545 -3.50 5.55 12.76
N MET A 546 -4.37 5.55 11.74
CA MET A 546 -5.83 5.56 11.90
C MET A 546 -6.30 4.32 12.66
N ARG A 547 -5.81 3.14 12.30
CA ARG A 547 -6.19 1.87 12.91
C ARG A 547 -5.82 1.82 14.40
N ILE A 548 -4.63 2.27 14.76
CA ILE A 548 -4.19 2.38 16.16
C ILE A 548 -5.03 3.39 16.93
N ALA A 549 -5.21 4.58 16.38
CA ALA A 549 -5.98 5.64 17.02
C ALA A 549 -7.44 5.21 17.32
N LEU A 550 -8.08 4.53 16.36
CA LEU A 550 -9.42 3.96 16.54
C LEU A 550 -9.44 2.88 17.62
N ARG A 551 -8.47 1.96 17.60
CA ARG A 551 -8.37 0.89 18.60
C ARG A 551 -8.13 1.42 20.01
N ARG A 552 -7.24 2.39 20.16
CA ARG A 552 -6.95 3.01 21.47
C ARG A 552 -8.06 3.97 21.92
N ASN A 553 -9.02 4.25 21.04
CA ASN A 553 -9.99 5.34 21.22
C ASN A 553 -9.29 6.67 21.56
N ASP A 554 -8.16 6.91 20.92
CA ASP A 554 -7.31 8.08 21.10
C ASP A 554 -6.99 8.73 19.74
N PRO A 555 -7.85 9.61 19.25
CA PRO A 555 -7.60 10.33 18.00
C PRO A 555 -6.32 11.18 18.02
N SER A 556 -5.86 11.57 19.22
CA SER A 556 -4.64 12.37 19.36
C SER A 556 -3.38 11.58 18.96
N TYR A 557 -3.45 10.25 18.95
CA TYR A 557 -2.36 9.40 18.50
C TYR A 557 -1.98 9.67 17.03
N LEU A 558 -2.96 9.73 16.14
CA LEU A 558 -2.77 10.11 14.73
C LEU A 558 -2.45 11.60 14.62
N ALA A 559 -3.26 12.45 15.24
CA ALA A 559 -3.16 13.89 15.12
C ALA A 559 -1.75 14.40 15.48
N ARG A 560 -1.21 13.98 16.63
CA ARG A 560 0.12 14.37 17.10
C ARG A 560 1.20 13.99 16.09
N ARG A 561 1.21 12.76 15.55
CA ARG A 561 2.22 12.32 14.58
C ARG A 561 2.17 13.14 13.29
N VAL A 562 0.98 13.39 12.77
CA VAL A 562 0.81 14.22 11.57
C VAL A 562 1.26 15.67 11.81
N TYR A 563 0.91 16.27 12.96
CA TYR A 563 1.37 17.61 13.29
C TYR A 563 2.88 17.68 13.54
N GLN A 564 3.51 16.60 13.98
CA GLN A 564 4.95 16.54 14.24
C GLN A 564 5.78 16.04 13.03
N ARG A 565 5.19 15.90 11.84
CA ARG A 565 5.91 15.39 10.65
C ARG A 565 7.21 16.16 10.33
N ARG A 566 7.27 17.46 10.65
CA ARG A 566 8.47 18.32 10.49
C ARG A 566 9.33 18.39 11.76
N GLY A 567 9.08 17.52 12.72
CA GLY A 567 9.71 17.52 14.04
C GLY A 567 8.85 18.23 15.08
N ILE A 568 9.12 17.95 16.35
CA ILE A 568 8.35 18.47 17.48
C ILE A 568 8.36 20.01 17.53
N ALA A 569 9.49 20.63 17.21
CA ALA A 569 9.64 22.09 17.23
C ALA A 569 8.73 22.79 16.19
N GLU A 570 8.41 22.13 15.09
CA GLU A 570 7.57 22.66 14.02
C GLU A 570 6.07 22.32 14.19
N GLU A 571 5.69 21.63 15.24
CA GLU A 571 4.27 21.28 15.49
C GLU A 571 3.34 22.50 15.47
N PRO A 572 3.66 23.67 16.08
CA PRO A 572 2.79 24.85 16.00
C PRO A 572 2.61 25.35 14.56
N THR A 573 3.67 25.32 13.75
CA THR A 573 3.61 25.69 12.33
C THR A 573 2.71 24.73 11.57
N MET A 574 2.86 23.42 11.79
CA MET A 574 2.03 22.41 11.14
C MET A 574 0.56 22.52 11.52
N ARG A 575 0.25 22.80 12.79
CA ARG A 575 -1.14 23.06 13.24
C ARG A 575 -1.74 24.29 12.58
N SER A 576 -0.94 25.30 12.27
CA SER A 576 -1.40 26.48 11.53
C SER A 576 -1.67 26.18 10.06
N LEU A 577 -0.90 25.29 9.44
CA LEU A 577 -1.09 24.84 8.05
C LEU A 577 -2.26 23.86 7.92
N ILE A 578 -2.39 22.94 8.87
CA ILE A 578 -3.49 21.98 8.94
C ILE A 578 -4.59 22.61 9.82
N GLN A 579 -5.50 23.34 9.20
CA GLN A 579 -6.59 24.02 9.92
C GLN A 579 -7.64 23.04 10.45
N ALA A 580 -7.73 21.83 9.89
CA ALA A 580 -8.63 20.80 10.37
C ALA A 580 -8.15 20.25 11.73
N ASP A 581 -9.06 20.15 12.69
CA ASP A 581 -8.78 19.48 13.95
C ASP A 581 -8.75 17.97 13.76
N LEU A 582 -7.55 17.38 13.74
CA LEU A 582 -7.37 15.95 13.55
C LEU A 582 -7.69 15.11 14.82
N THR A 583 -8.04 15.74 15.93
CA THR A 583 -8.63 15.01 17.07
C THR A 583 -10.11 14.70 16.88
N ASP A 584 -10.75 15.32 15.88
CA ASP A 584 -12.07 14.94 15.39
C ASP A 584 -11.91 13.96 14.23
N THR A 585 -12.30 12.72 14.44
CA THR A 585 -12.16 11.63 13.44
C THR A 585 -12.92 11.89 12.14
N ARG A 586 -13.92 12.79 12.14
CA ARG A 586 -14.64 13.20 10.92
C ARG A 586 -13.73 13.90 9.91
N ASN A 587 -12.69 14.57 10.38
CA ASN A 587 -11.72 15.29 9.57
C ASN A 587 -10.64 14.38 8.96
N TRP A 588 -10.68 13.08 9.26
CA TRP A 588 -9.75 12.11 8.70
C TRP A 588 -10.11 11.69 7.27
N TYR A 589 -11.34 11.91 6.86
CA TYR A 589 -11.87 11.43 5.61
C TYR A 589 -11.92 12.52 4.54
N LEU A 590 -11.80 12.09 3.29
CA LEU A 590 -12.00 12.94 2.13
C LEU A 590 -13.50 13.26 1.98
N PRO A 591 -13.84 14.44 1.42
CA PRO A 591 -15.23 14.76 1.14
C PRO A 591 -15.81 13.80 0.09
N LEU A 592 -16.93 13.16 0.43
CA LEU A 592 -17.71 12.30 -0.45
C LEU A 592 -18.98 13.03 -0.87
N LYS A 593 -19.05 13.41 -2.16
CA LYS A 593 -20.26 13.99 -2.78
C LYS A 593 -20.89 13.02 -3.77
#